data_c4084cdd51f7dd5ae62e9a199a4b3247
#
_entry.id   c4084cdd51f7dd5ae62e9a199a4b3247
#
_cell.length_a   1.000
_cell.length_b   1.000
_cell.length_c   1.000
_cell.angle_alpha   90.00
_cell.angle_beta   90.00
_cell.angle_gamma   90.00
#
_symmetry.space_group_name_H-M   'P 1'
#
loop_
_entity.id
_entity.type
_entity.pdbx_description
1 polymer ?
#
loop_
_entity_poly.entity_id
_entity_poly.type
_entity_poly.pdbx_seq_one_letter_code
_entity_poly.pdbx_strand_id
1 'polypeptide(L)'
;MAELRKKRERGLPAIARARQDRSSGRSRWTTQAGLLAAALLVAGLIAHKVVSERGREGDRQALLAKQRAVAVTLGPEWFPLRDKLEGDVLAAAKDFAGDHVDPQARRAEFRTQPGLYLRMRVAEAKDAASVRTVAADARKDAFAACLLREPNERGARGDADAGAFAEQPWNLGQAYAATRILTDDWVGEVKAADDDLRLRIFSRQYDKAVRDEIPVAIDVVKRAQFFLLVLDEDVPEAVKPADGGPLTEEALQLVPHPSRVHLFDLTTGKELLRLLRTGDARVIPAGERAVADEETRDAMQRQANNCALARRVDEAIAPPPAPTAAATGN
;
A
#
# COMPACT_ATOMS: atom_id res chain seq x y z
N MET A 1 -26.95 98.05 -11.57
CA MET A 1 -26.30 96.76 -11.92
C MET A 1 -25.35 96.25 -10.87
N ALA A 2 -24.71 97.07 -10.03
CA ALA A 2 -23.75 96.63 -8.99
C ALA A 2 -24.40 96.02 -7.75
N GLU A 3 -25.59 96.45 -7.32
CA GLU A 3 -26.26 95.88 -6.13
C GLU A 3 -26.81 94.45 -6.33
N LEU A 4 -27.24 94.14 -7.52
CA LEU A 4 -27.71 92.75 -7.81
C LEU A 4 -26.57 91.70 -7.78
N ARG A 5 -25.34 92.12 -8.09
CA ARG A 5 -24.16 91.22 -8.00
C ARG A 5 -23.78 90.95 -6.59
N LYS A 6 -23.90 91.93 -5.68
CA LYS A 6 -23.53 91.80 -4.28
C LYS A 6 -24.48 90.87 -3.47
N LYS A 7 -25.76 90.77 -3.90
CA LYS A 7 -26.75 89.89 -3.28
C LYS A 7 -26.59 88.42 -3.70
N ARG A 8 -26.02 88.16 -4.90
CA ARG A 8 -25.78 86.79 -5.42
C ARG A 8 -24.56 86.10 -4.79
N GLU A 9 -23.55 86.91 -4.40
CA GLU A 9 -22.35 86.38 -3.77
C GLU A 9 -22.52 86.02 -2.31
N ARG A 10 -23.50 86.60 -1.60
CA ARG A 10 -23.75 86.25 -0.19
C ARG A 10 -24.54 84.93 0.02
N GLY A 11 -25.20 84.42 -1.00
CA GLY A 11 -25.98 83.17 -0.88
C GLY A 11 -25.17 81.91 -1.12
N LEU A 12 -24.10 82.02 -1.89
CA LEU A 12 -23.31 80.84 -2.30
C LEU A 12 -22.54 80.14 -1.17
N PRO A 13 -21.92 80.85 -0.20
CA PRO A 13 -21.22 80.19 0.89
C PRO A 13 -22.15 79.50 1.89
N ALA A 14 -23.38 79.94 2.04
CA ALA A 14 -24.36 79.34 2.96
C ALA A 14 -24.87 78.00 2.38
N ILE A 15 -25.10 77.92 1.07
CA ILE A 15 -25.53 76.71 0.41
C ILE A 15 -24.40 75.66 0.36
N ALA A 16 -23.14 76.11 0.20
CA ALA A 16 -21.97 75.25 0.23
C ALA A 16 -21.75 74.64 1.63
N ARG A 17 -21.89 75.43 2.72
CA ARG A 17 -21.80 74.93 4.11
C ARG A 17 -22.94 73.98 4.46
N ALA A 18 -24.18 74.28 4.07
CA ALA A 18 -25.30 73.38 4.29
C ALA A 18 -25.20 72.06 3.53
N ARG A 19 -24.52 72.02 2.37
CA ARG A 19 -24.17 70.79 1.64
C ARG A 19 -23.05 70.00 2.33
N GLN A 20 -22.06 70.70 2.89
CA GLN A 20 -20.92 70.09 3.54
C GLN A 20 -21.33 69.45 4.87
N ASP A 21 -22.22 70.07 5.65
CA ASP A 21 -22.76 69.51 6.90
C ASP A 21 -23.68 68.31 6.64
N ARG A 22 -24.45 68.29 5.51
CA ARG A 22 -25.25 67.10 5.16
C ARG A 22 -24.39 65.93 4.64
N SER A 23 -23.25 66.21 4.02
CA SER A 23 -22.34 65.15 3.57
C SER A 23 -21.55 64.51 4.72
N SER A 24 -21.16 65.29 5.75
CA SER A 24 -20.40 64.81 6.88
C SER A 24 -21.25 63.94 7.82
N GLY A 25 -22.52 64.26 8.03
CA GLY A 25 -23.43 63.44 8.85
C GLY A 25 -23.79 62.09 8.19
N ARG A 26 -23.99 62.09 6.85
CA ARG A 26 -24.28 60.88 6.08
C ARG A 26 -23.07 59.95 5.95
N SER A 27 -21.87 60.53 5.88
CA SER A 27 -20.61 59.78 5.79
C SER A 27 -20.31 58.99 7.08
N ARG A 28 -20.56 59.58 8.25
CA ARG A 28 -20.33 58.91 9.54
C ARG A 28 -21.31 57.76 9.79
N TRP A 29 -22.56 57.90 9.42
CA TRP A 29 -23.58 56.88 9.57
C TRP A 29 -23.35 55.67 8.64
N THR A 30 -22.95 55.94 7.38
CA THR A 30 -22.62 54.86 6.42
C THR A 30 -21.35 54.14 6.80
N THR A 31 -20.34 54.81 7.36
CA THR A 31 -19.11 54.17 7.86
C THR A 31 -19.39 53.36 9.14
N GLN A 32 -20.21 53.82 10.04
CA GLN A 32 -20.60 53.04 11.24
C GLN A 32 -21.45 51.81 10.90
N ALA A 33 -22.40 51.92 9.97
CA ALA A 33 -23.20 50.82 9.47
C ALA A 33 -22.33 49.79 8.74
N GLY A 34 -21.34 50.26 7.96
CA GLY A 34 -20.37 49.40 7.27
C GLY A 34 -19.48 48.61 8.24
N LEU A 35 -19.00 49.29 9.31
CA LEU A 35 -18.21 48.62 10.37
C LEU A 35 -19.02 47.59 11.16
N LEU A 36 -20.28 47.87 11.49
CA LEU A 36 -21.17 46.92 12.14
C LEU A 36 -21.46 45.70 11.25
N ALA A 37 -21.72 45.91 9.96
CA ALA A 37 -21.92 44.81 9.00
C ALA A 37 -20.66 43.95 8.86
N ALA A 38 -19.47 44.55 8.77
CA ALA A 38 -18.21 43.83 8.75
C ALA A 38 -17.97 43.04 10.06
N ALA A 39 -18.24 43.63 11.23
CA ALA A 39 -18.11 42.94 12.49
C ALA A 39 -19.05 41.73 12.62
N LEU A 40 -20.31 41.86 12.17
CA LEU A 40 -21.28 40.76 12.15
C LEU A 40 -20.85 39.65 11.18
N LEU A 41 -20.29 40.00 10.04
CA LEU A 41 -19.78 39.02 9.07
C LEU A 41 -18.59 38.26 9.64
N VAL A 42 -17.64 38.91 10.26
CA VAL A 42 -16.51 38.29 10.94
C VAL A 42 -16.97 37.41 12.10
N ALA A 43 -17.90 37.89 12.94
CA ALA A 43 -18.49 37.09 14.03
C ALA A 43 -19.22 35.84 13.49
N GLY A 44 -19.95 35.96 12.39
CA GLY A 44 -20.62 34.87 11.70
C GLY A 44 -19.63 33.83 11.18
N LEU A 45 -18.53 34.27 10.56
CA LEU A 45 -17.47 33.37 10.08
C LEU A 45 -16.77 32.64 11.23
N ILE A 46 -16.49 33.34 12.32
CA ILE A 46 -15.89 32.72 13.54
C ILE A 46 -16.86 31.69 14.13
N ALA A 47 -18.13 32.05 14.31
CA ALA A 47 -19.14 31.14 14.82
C ALA A 47 -19.28 29.89 13.93
N HIS A 48 -19.35 30.08 12.61
CA HIS A 48 -19.40 28.99 11.64
C HIS A 48 -18.17 28.10 11.77
N LYS A 49 -16.98 28.68 11.86
CA LYS A 49 -15.74 27.92 12.04
C LYS A 49 -15.74 27.08 13.32
N VAL A 50 -16.14 27.68 14.45
CA VAL A 50 -16.19 26.98 15.75
C VAL A 50 -17.21 25.84 15.73
N VAL A 51 -18.39 26.03 15.12
CA VAL A 51 -19.42 24.98 15.00
C VAL A 51 -18.91 23.85 14.11
N SER A 52 -18.30 24.17 12.98
CA SER A 52 -17.71 23.19 12.06
C SER A 52 -16.56 22.40 12.72
N GLU A 53 -15.68 23.05 13.47
CA GLU A 53 -14.59 22.39 14.21
C GLU A 53 -15.11 21.45 15.30
N ARG A 54 -16.15 21.84 16.03
CA ARG A 54 -16.79 20.96 17.02
C ARG A 54 -17.47 19.76 16.39
N GLY A 55 -18.12 19.92 15.24
CA GLY A 55 -18.70 18.84 14.47
C GLY A 55 -17.64 17.83 14.04
N ARG A 56 -16.54 18.31 13.45
CA ARG A 56 -15.41 17.47 13.04
C ARG A 56 -14.78 16.70 14.19
N GLU A 57 -14.58 17.36 15.33
CA GLU A 57 -14.04 16.68 16.51
C GLU A 57 -14.97 15.58 17.01
N GLY A 58 -16.29 15.81 17.00
CA GLY A 58 -17.30 14.80 17.32
C GLY A 58 -17.21 13.59 16.39
N ASP A 59 -17.14 13.82 15.08
CA ASP A 59 -17.03 12.73 14.06
C ASP A 59 -15.71 11.97 14.23
N ARG A 60 -14.59 12.66 14.47
CA ARG A 60 -13.30 12.04 14.75
C ARG A 60 -13.35 11.13 15.97
N GLN A 61 -13.88 11.61 17.08
CA GLN A 61 -13.99 10.84 18.31
C GLN A 61 -14.92 9.62 18.14
N ALA A 62 -16.02 9.78 17.42
CA ALA A 62 -16.92 8.68 17.10
C ALA A 62 -16.23 7.59 16.27
N LEU A 63 -15.45 8.00 15.26
CA LEU A 63 -14.69 7.06 14.41
C LEU A 63 -13.61 6.32 15.22
N LEU A 64 -12.86 7.02 16.07
CA LEU A 64 -11.87 6.42 16.95
C LEU A 64 -12.50 5.50 18.02
N ALA A 65 -13.71 5.80 18.50
CA ALA A 65 -14.43 4.91 19.39
C ALA A 65 -14.86 3.61 18.69
N LYS A 66 -15.37 3.70 17.45
CA LYS A 66 -15.68 2.54 16.62
C LYS A 66 -14.45 1.69 16.36
N GLN A 67 -13.33 2.30 16.01
CA GLN A 67 -12.05 1.60 15.77
C GLN A 67 -11.60 0.83 17.02
N ARG A 68 -11.61 1.46 18.19
CA ARG A 68 -11.28 0.77 19.46
C ARG A 68 -12.17 -0.45 19.72
N ALA A 69 -13.47 -0.32 19.47
CA ALA A 69 -14.41 -1.44 19.65
C ALA A 69 -14.06 -2.61 18.73
N VAL A 70 -13.75 -2.35 17.46
CA VAL A 70 -13.33 -3.38 16.49
C VAL A 70 -11.96 -3.96 16.84
N ALA A 71 -11.00 -3.14 17.27
CA ALA A 71 -9.70 -3.62 17.69
C ALA A 71 -9.80 -4.58 18.89
N VAL A 72 -10.70 -4.33 19.83
CA VAL A 72 -10.98 -5.24 20.95
C VAL A 72 -11.62 -6.55 20.50
N THR A 73 -12.46 -6.51 19.46
CA THR A 73 -13.20 -7.69 18.99
C THR A 73 -12.36 -8.56 18.04
N LEU A 74 -11.71 -7.96 17.05
CA LEU A 74 -10.98 -8.67 15.98
C LEU A 74 -9.47 -8.75 16.25
N GLY A 75 -8.92 -7.88 17.08
CA GLY A 75 -7.51 -7.88 17.43
C GLY A 75 -7.02 -9.19 18.02
N PRO A 76 -7.71 -9.81 18.98
CA PRO A 76 -7.31 -11.10 19.56
C PRO A 76 -7.19 -12.24 18.55
N GLU A 77 -7.91 -12.15 17.42
CA GLU A 77 -7.81 -13.13 16.34
C GLU A 77 -6.68 -12.82 15.37
N TRP A 78 -6.48 -11.53 15.06
CA TRP A 78 -5.52 -11.07 14.07
C TRP A 78 -4.09 -10.98 14.60
N PHE A 79 -3.89 -10.36 15.76
CA PHE A 79 -2.54 -10.04 16.23
C PHE A 79 -1.62 -11.24 16.41
N PRO A 80 -2.06 -12.39 16.98
CA PRO A 80 -1.19 -13.57 17.08
C PRO A 80 -0.76 -14.14 15.71
N LEU A 81 -1.66 -14.11 14.71
CA LEU A 81 -1.36 -14.57 13.35
C LEU A 81 -0.33 -13.66 12.70
N ARG A 82 -0.55 -12.35 12.79
CA ARG A 82 0.36 -11.32 12.30
C ARG A 82 1.74 -11.47 12.93
N ASP A 83 1.81 -11.50 14.26
CA ASP A 83 3.07 -11.51 15.00
C ASP A 83 3.89 -12.78 14.70
N LYS A 84 3.23 -13.92 14.44
CA LYS A 84 3.90 -15.13 13.96
C LYS A 84 4.51 -14.91 12.58
N LEU A 85 3.74 -14.41 11.61
CA LEU A 85 4.22 -14.19 10.25
C LEU A 85 5.35 -13.14 10.21
N GLU A 86 5.23 -12.05 10.96
CA GLU A 86 6.29 -11.05 11.11
C GLU A 86 7.55 -11.65 11.73
N GLY A 87 7.38 -12.53 12.73
CA GLY A 87 8.49 -13.28 13.33
C GLY A 87 9.22 -14.16 12.33
N ASP A 88 8.49 -14.87 11.48
CA ASP A 88 9.05 -15.71 10.40
C ASP A 88 9.82 -14.85 9.38
N VAL A 89 9.26 -13.69 8.96
CA VAL A 89 9.93 -12.74 8.06
C VAL A 89 11.23 -12.22 8.67
N LEU A 90 11.17 -11.74 9.91
CA LEU A 90 12.34 -11.19 10.61
C LEU A 90 13.41 -12.25 10.87
N ALA A 91 13.03 -13.49 11.13
CA ALA A 91 13.96 -14.59 11.28
C ALA A 91 14.66 -14.92 9.96
N ALA A 92 13.90 -14.95 8.84
CA ALA A 92 14.42 -15.22 7.50
C ALA A 92 15.33 -14.07 6.97
N ALA A 93 15.08 -12.83 7.38
CA ALA A 93 15.88 -11.68 6.99
C ALA A 93 17.26 -11.60 7.68
N LYS A 94 17.48 -12.37 8.76
CA LYS A 94 18.80 -12.44 9.42
C LYS A 94 19.84 -13.09 8.51
N ASP A 95 20.99 -13.43 9.08
CA ASP A 95 22.07 -14.10 8.37
C ASP A 95 21.58 -15.39 7.69
N PHE A 96 21.91 -15.55 6.42
CA PHE A 96 21.52 -16.72 5.66
C PHE A 96 22.33 -17.94 6.11
N ALA A 97 21.67 -18.91 6.73
CA ALA A 97 22.32 -20.11 7.29
C ALA A 97 22.58 -21.22 6.26
N GLY A 98 22.54 -20.92 4.97
CA GLY A 98 22.74 -21.88 3.89
C GLY A 98 21.45 -22.53 3.39
N ASP A 99 21.57 -23.23 2.27
CA ASP A 99 20.44 -23.92 1.62
C ASP A 99 19.91 -25.08 2.49
N HIS A 100 18.59 -25.20 2.54
CA HIS A 100 17.90 -26.29 3.19
C HIS A 100 16.65 -26.69 2.39
N VAL A 101 16.47 -27.99 2.16
CA VAL A 101 15.30 -28.55 1.49
C VAL A 101 14.80 -29.75 2.28
N ASP A 102 13.70 -29.56 2.99
CA ASP A 102 13.03 -30.67 3.67
C ASP A 102 12.37 -31.62 2.66
N PRO A 103 12.34 -32.93 2.93
CA PRO A 103 11.65 -33.90 2.07
C PRO A 103 10.16 -33.59 1.83
N GLN A 104 9.49 -32.89 2.76
CA GLN A 104 8.09 -32.46 2.60
C GLN A 104 7.95 -31.39 1.49
N ALA A 105 8.92 -30.47 1.36
CA ALA A 105 8.91 -29.49 0.27
C ALA A 105 8.94 -30.16 -1.11
N ARG A 106 9.57 -31.35 -1.21
CA ARG A 106 9.67 -32.15 -2.46
C ARG A 106 8.34 -32.77 -2.90
N ARG A 107 7.38 -32.94 -1.98
CA ARG A 107 6.05 -33.51 -2.29
C ARG A 107 5.15 -32.51 -3.03
N ALA A 108 5.58 -31.26 -3.17
CA ALA A 108 4.88 -30.21 -3.91
C ALA A 108 3.45 -29.92 -3.44
N GLU A 109 3.03 -30.39 -2.26
CA GLU A 109 1.69 -30.15 -1.70
C GLU A 109 1.39 -28.65 -1.54
N PHE A 110 2.42 -27.85 -1.27
CA PHE A 110 2.31 -26.40 -1.17
C PHE A 110 1.78 -25.72 -2.46
N ARG A 111 1.79 -26.42 -3.60
CA ARG A 111 1.29 -25.89 -4.87
C ARG A 111 -0.23 -25.96 -4.98
N THR A 112 -0.85 -26.89 -4.29
CA THR A 112 -2.30 -27.16 -4.37
C THR A 112 -3.06 -26.75 -3.12
N GLN A 113 -2.37 -26.59 -2.00
CA GLN A 113 -2.96 -26.23 -0.73
C GLN A 113 -3.00 -24.70 -0.52
N PRO A 114 -3.94 -24.19 0.29
CA PRO A 114 -4.02 -22.76 0.59
C PRO A 114 -2.71 -22.23 1.17
N GLY A 115 -2.17 -21.18 0.56
CA GLY A 115 -0.90 -20.58 0.97
C GLY A 115 -0.96 -19.06 1.01
N LEU A 116 0.00 -18.48 1.72
CA LEU A 116 0.29 -17.04 1.73
C LEU A 116 1.56 -16.77 0.94
N TYR A 117 1.62 -15.59 0.36
CA TYR A 117 2.80 -15.10 -0.35
C TYR A 117 3.16 -13.70 0.10
N LEU A 118 4.45 -13.48 0.34
CA LEU A 118 5.02 -12.15 0.54
C LEU A 118 6.37 -12.08 -0.16
N ARG A 119 6.62 -10.98 -0.86
CA ARG A 119 7.94 -10.61 -1.35
C ARG A 119 8.29 -9.22 -0.86
N MET A 120 9.53 -9.01 -0.48
CA MET A 120 10.09 -7.74 -0.06
C MET A 120 11.61 -7.78 -0.10
N ARG A 121 12.28 -6.64 0.09
CA ARG A 121 13.74 -6.59 0.18
C ARG A 121 14.21 -6.93 1.59
N VAL A 122 15.34 -7.64 1.70
CA VAL A 122 15.99 -7.90 3.01
C VAL A 122 16.21 -6.61 3.80
N ALA A 123 16.66 -5.54 3.12
CA ALA A 123 16.93 -4.24 3.74
C ALA A 123 15.69 -3.56 4.36
N GLU A 124 14.50 -3.98 3.99
CA GLU A 124 13.23 -3.46 4.49
C GLU A 124 12.70 -4.23 5.71
N ALA A 125 13.14 -5.47 5.91
CA ALA A 125 12.74 -6.31 7.05
C ALA A 125 13.56 -6.01 8.32
N LYS A 126 13.56 -4.75 8.78
CA LYS A 126 14.35 -4.31 9.95
C LYS A 126 13.67 -4.65 11.26
N ASP A 127 12.39 -4.44 11.33
CA ASP A 127 11.53 -4.65 12.48
C ASP A 127 10.08 -4.91 12.05
N ALA A 128 9.23 -5.29 12.99
CA ALA A 128 7.83 -5.59 12.72
C ALA A 128 7.04 -4.41 12.10
N ALA A 129 7.37 -3.18 12.46
CA ALA A 129 6.70 -1.99 11.91
C ALA A 129 7.08 -1.78 10.44
N SER A 130 8.36 -1.92 10.11
CA SER A 130 8.87 -1.86 8.73
C SER A 130 8.25 -2.97 7.88
N VAL A 131 8.20 -4.20 8.38
CA VAL A 131 7.54 -5.33 7.68
C VAL A 131 6.08 -5.02 7.38
N ARG A 132 5.31 -4.47 8.34
CA ARG A 132 3.90 -4.10 8.13
C ARG A 132 3.73 -3.07 7.02
N THR A 133 4.56 -2.02 7.06
CA THR A 133 4.50 -0.93 6.08
C THR A 133 4.77 -1.44 4.68
N VAL A 134 5.85 -2.18 4.49
CA VAL A 134 6.23 -2.72 3.17
C VAL A 134 5.24 -3.80 2.73
N ALA A 135 4.86 -4.72 3.62
CA ALA A 135 3.92 -5.77 3.26
C ALA A 135 2.55 -5.25 2.82
N ALA A 136 2.05 -4.14 3.40
CA ALA A 136 0.78 -3.55 3.00
C ALA A 136 0.77 -3.09 1.53
N ASP A 137 1.92 -2.70 0.99
CA ASP A 137 2.10 -2.26 -0.39
C ASP A 137 2.58 -3.39 -1.33
N ALA A 138 2.98 -4.55 -0.76
CA ALA A 138 3.49 -5.68 -1.52
C ALA A 138 2.44 -6.23 -2.49
N ARG A 139 2.90 -6.63 -3.68
CA ARG A 139 2.05 -7.18 -4.74
C ARG A 139 2.51 -8.59 -5.11
N LYS A 140 1.57 -9.38 -5.59
CA LYS A 140 1.88 -10.69 -6.16
C LYS A 140 2.55 -10.50 -7.51
N ASP A 141 3.66 -11.18 -7.72
CA ASP A 141 4.48 -11.11 -8.92
C ASP A 141 4.45 -12.41 -9.75
N ALA A 142 5.22 -12.44 -10.82
CA ALA A 142 5.29 -13.59 -11.70
C ALA A 142 6.02 -14.80 -11.05
N PHE A 143 6.84 -14.62 -10.02
CA PHE A 143 7.53 -15.71 -9.33
C PHE A 143 6.54 -16.74 -8.78
N ALA A 144 5.56 -16.29 -8.01
CA ALA A 144 4.55 -17.17 -7.43
C ALA A 144 3.78 -17.92 -8.52
N ALA A 145 3.36 -17.21 -9.59
CA ALA A 145 2.66 -17.84 -10.70
C ALA A 145 3.50 -18.87 -11.46
N CYS A 146 4.81 -18.59 -11.65
CA CYS A 146 5.71 -19.51 -12.35
C CYS A 146 6.10 -20.72 -11.50
N LEU A 147 6.23 -20.56 -10.17
CA LEU A 147 6.57 -21.63 -9.24
C LEU A 147 5.41 -22.61 -9.05
N LEU A 148 4.17 -22.09 -8.99
CA LEU A 148 3.01 -22.91 -8.65
C LEU A 148 2.38 -23.61 -9.87
N ARG A 149 2.69 -23.19 -11.11
CA ARG A 149 2.26 -23.88 -12.31
C ARG A 149 2.99 -25.20 -12.46
N GLU A 150 2.25 -26.28 -12.69
CA GLU A 150 2.87 -27.55 -13.03
C GLU A 150 3.69 -27.45 -14.33
N PRO A 151 4.83 -28.16 -14.42
CA PRO A 151 5.68 -28.14 -15.61
C PRO A 151 4.94 -28.50 -16.90
N ASN A 152 3.94 -29.37 -16.83
CA ASN A 152 3.13 -29.84 -17.96
C ASN A 152 2.06 -28.81 -18.40
N GLU A 153 1.68 -27.88 -17.55
CA GLU A 153 0.68 -26.84 -17.85
C GLU A 153 1.29 -25.58 -18.46
N ARG A 154 2.62 -25.46 -18.45
CA ARG A 154 3.35 -24.29 -18.99
C ARG A 154 3.13 -24.07 -20.49
N GLY A 155 2.59 -25.06 -21.21
CA GLY A 155 2.29 -25.00 -22.65
C GLY A 155 0.78 -25.01 -22.99
N ALA A 156 -0.08 -25.36 -22.08
CA ALA A 156 -1.52 -25.41 -22.33
C ALA A 156 -2.14 -24.01 -22.14
N ARG A 157 -2.34 -23.32 -23.26
CA ARG A 157 -3.23 -22.15 -23.32
C ARG A 157 -4.68 -22.65 -23.21
N GLY A 158 -5.17 -22.82 -21.99
CA GLY A 158 -6.55 -23.12 -21.71
C GLY A 158 -7.06 -22.24 -20.58
N ASP A 159 -7.73 -21.14 -20.95
CA ASP A 159 -8.11 -20.06 -20.03
C ASP A 159 -9.28 -20.38 -19.08
N ALA A 160 -9.81 -21.59 -19.09
CA ALA A 160 -11.04 -21.91 -18.36
C ALA A 160 -10.85 -22.17 -16.85
N ASP A 161 -9.67 -22.66 -16.42
CA ASP A 161 -9.40 -22.99 -15.01
C ASP A 161 -8.48 -21.97 -14.30
N ALA A 162 -8.06 -20.92 -15.00
CA ALA A 162 -7.18 -19.89 -14.46
C ALA A 162 -7.78 -19.17 -13.22
N GLY A 163 -9.10 -19.17 -13.06
CA GLY A 163 -9.78 -18.49 -11.98
C GLY A 163 -9.46 -19.03 -10.58
N ALA A 164 -9.45 -20.35 -10.41
CA ALA A 164 -9.21 -20.99 -9.11
C ALA A 164 -7.74 -20.89 -8.67
N PHE A 165 -6.79 -20.96 -9.62
CA PHE A 165 -5.35 -20.85 -9.34
C PHE A 165 -4.83 -19.40 -9.35
N ALA A 166 -5.57 -18.45 -9.95
CA ALA A 166 -5.17 -17.05 -9.98
C ALA A 166 -5.15 -16.41 -8.56
N GLU A 167 -5.90 -16.96 -7.62
CA GLU A 167 -5.97 -16.47 -6.25
C GLU A 167 -4.92 -17.09 -5.32
N GLN A 168 -4.35 -18.26 -5.65
CA GLN A 168 -3.36 -18.96 -4.82
C GLN A 168 -1.92 -18.68 -5.28
N PRO A 169 -0.97 -18.51 -4.36
CA PRO A 169 -1.14 -18.25 -2.94
C PRO A 169 -1.73 -16.85 -2.75
N TRP A 170 -2.43 -16.62 -1.66
CA TRP A 170 -3.00 -15.31 -1.36
C TRP A 170 -1.89 -14.31 -0.97
N ASN A 171 -1.93 -13.11 -1.53
CA ASN A 171 -0.95 -12.08 -1.21
C ASN A 171 -1.17 -11.57 0.23
N LEU A 172 -0.18 -11.78 1.09
CA LEU A 172 -0.23 -11.35 2.48
C LEU A 172 -0.40 -9.82 2.61
N GLY A 173 0.07 -9.04 1.63
CA GLY A 173 -0.16 -7.60 1.58
C GLY A 173 -1.63 -7.21 1.65
N GLN A 174 -2.54 -8.01 1.08
CA GLN A 174 -3.97 -7.77 1.19
C GLN A 174 -4.49 -7.88 2.63
N ALA A 175 -3.91 -8.79 3.46
CA ALA A 175 -4.26 -8.87 4.87
C ALA A 175 -3.80 -7.63 5.64
N TYR A 176 -2.59 -7.17 5.39
CA TYR A 176 -2.07 -5.95 6.03
C TYR A 176 -2.85 -4.72 5.61
N ALA A 177 -3.18 -4.59 4.33
CA ALA A 177 -4.03 -3.50 3.82
C ALA A 177 -5.42 -3.52 4.47
N ALA A 178 -6.07 -4.70 4.53
CA ALA A 178 -7.39 -4.88 5.14
C ALA A 178 -7.40 -4.55 6.64
N THR A 179 -6.37 -4.98 7.37
CA THR A 179 -6.26 -4.83 8.83
C THR A 179 -5.60 -3.52 9.26
N ARG A 180 -5.24 -2.64 8.32
CA ARG A 180 -4.61 -1.34 8.58
C ARG A 180 -5.36 -0.50 9.62
N ILE A 181 -6.69 -0.53 9.61
CA ILE A 181 -7.51 0.19 10.59
C ILE A 181 -7.30 -0.27 12.04
N LEU A 182 -6.70 -1.44 12.27
CA LEU A 182 -6.37 -1.94 13.61
C LEU A 182 -5.00 -1.44 14.11
N THR A 183 -4.29 -0.61 13.34
CA THR A 183 -2.94 -0.11 13.67
C THR A 183 -2.99 1.27 14.34
N ASP A 184 -1.96 1.56 15.14
CA ASP A 184 -1.78 2.88 15.76
C ASP A 184 -1.50 3.97 14.71
N ASP A 185 -0.87 3.62 13.57
CA ASP A 185 -0.60 4.55 12.48
C ASP A 185 -1.91 5.09 11.89
N TRP A 186 -2.88 4.22 11.60
CA TRP A 186 -4.19 4.64 11.13
C TRP A 186 -4.90 5.54 12.16
N VAL A 187 -4.80 5.21 13.44
CA VAL A 187 -5.32 6.05 14.54
C VAL A 187 -4.66 7.42 14.53
N GLY A 188 -3.34 7.47 14.31
CA GLY A 188 -2.57 8.71 14.16
C GLY A 188 -3.05 9.56 12.99
N GLU A 189 -3.27 8.94 11.83
CA GLU A 189 -3.78 9.62 10.63
C GLU A 189 -5.19 10.18 10.82
N VAL A 190 -6.09 9.43 11.46
CA VAL A 190 -7.44 9.93 11.81
C VAL A 190 -7.37 11.11 12.76
N LYS A 191 -6.48 11.09 13.76
CA LYS A 191 -6.25 12.20 14.67
C LYS A 191 -5.71 13.44 13.95
N ALA A 192 -4.85 13.25 12.96
CA ALA A 192 -4.24 14.31 12.16
C ALA A 192 -5.15 14.84 11.04
N ALA A 193 -6.31 14.22 10.80
CA ALA A 193 -7.23 14.67 9.75
C ALA A 193 -7.79 16.06 10.08
N ASP A 194 -7.52 17.04 9.24
CA ASP A 194 -7.81 18.45 9.45
C ASP A 194 -9.05 18.95 8.68
N ASP A 195 -9.62 18.10 7.81
CA ASP A 195 -10.81 18.43 7.01
C ASP A 195 -11.87 17.32 7.02
N ASP A 196 -13.11 17.71 6.69
CA ASP A 196 -14.28 16.83 6.68
C ASP A 196 -14.20 15.76 5.58
N LEU A 197 -13.50 16.05 4.46
CA LEU A 197 -13.36 15.11 3.36
C LEU A 197 -12.47 13.93 3.78
N ARG A 198 -11.33 14.20 4.42
CA ARG A 198 -10.44 13.15 4.96
C ARG A 198 -11.16 12.28 5.98
N LEU A 199 -11.92 12.88 6.92
CA LEU A 199 -12.69 12.10 7.89
C LEU A 199 -13.76 11.21 7.24
N ARG A 200 -14.43 11.68 6.18
CA ARG A 200 -15.36 10.85 5.41
C ARG A 200 -14.66 9.72 4.66
N ILE A 201 -13.46 9.95 4.13
CA ILE A 201 -12.64 8.91 3.50
C ILE A 201 -12.30 7.83 4.53
N PHE A 202 -11.77 8.21 5.70
CA PHE A 202 -11.47 7.28 6.78
C PHE A 202 -12.70 6.51 7.27
N SER A 203 -13.85 7.17 7.39
CA SER A 203 -15.10 6.50 7.77
C SER A 203 -15.52 5.44 6.75
N ARG A 204 -15.43 5.75 5.45
CA ARG A 204 -15.74 4.78 4.38
C ARG A 204 -14.75 3.62 4.36
N GLN A 205 -13.46 3.90 4.53
CA GLN A 205 -12.43 2.86 4.64
C GLN A 205 -12.71 1.95 5.82
N TYR A 206 -13.03 2.52 6.99
CA TYR A 206 -13.40 1.78 8.18
C TYR A 206 -14.61 0.86 7.93
N ASP A 207 -15.71 1.41 7.41
CA ASP A 207 -16.94 0.66 7.17
C ASP A 207 -16.72 -0.51 6.19
N LYS A 208 -15.92 -0.29 5.13
CA LYS A 208 -15.56 -1.34 4.17
C LYS A 208 -14.66 -2.40 4.80
N ALA A 209 -13.60 -1.98 5.50
CA ALA A 209 -12.65 -2.90 6.11
C ALA A 209 -13.34 -3.81 7.13
N VAL A 210 -14.15 -3.26 8.03
CA VAL A 210 -14.82 -4.02 9.09
C VAL A 210 -15.84 -5.01 8.54
N ARG A 211 -16.61 -4.60 7.53
CA ARG A 211 -17.69 -5.42 7.00
C ARG A 211 -17.19 -6.51 6.05
N ASP A 212 -16.27 -6.14 5.16
CA ASP A 212 -15.97 -6.96 3.98
C ASP A 212 -14.53 -7.51 3.98
N GLU A 213 -13.53 -6.75 4.48
CA GLU A 213 -12.13 -7.08 4.24
C GLU A 213 -11.45 -7.83 5.39
N ILE A 214 -11.61 -7.35 6.63
CA ILE A 214 -10.92 -7.96 7.79
C ILE A 214 -11.39 -9.39 8.07
N PRO A 215 -12.70 -9.70 8.06
CA PRO A 215 -13.15 -11.08 8.30
C PRO A 215 -12.59 -12.05 7.26
N VAL A 216 -12.58 -11.64 5.98
CA VAL A 216 -12.01 -12.44 4.88
C VAL A 216 -10.50 -12.61 5.06
N ALA A 217 -9.78 -11.54 5.40
CA ALA A 217 -8.34 -11.58 5.62
C ALA A 217 -7.96 -12.55 6.76
N ILE A 218 -8.63 -12.45 7.89
CA ILE A 218 -8.41 -13.35 9.03
C ILE A 218 -8.70 -14.81 8.66
N ASP A 219 -9.82 -15.05 7.98
CA ASP A 219 -10.23 -16.40 7.58
C ASP A 219 -9.24 -17.03 6.59
N VAL A 220 -8.76 -16.27 5.59
CA VAL A 220 -7.74 -16.74 4.63
C VAL A 220 -6.44 -17.06 5.35
N VAL A 221 -5.94 -16.19 6.24
CA VAL A 221 -4.70 -16.43 6.98
C VAL A 221 -4.82 -17.64 7.92
N LYS A 222 -5.98 -17.83 8.58
CA LYS A 222 -6.25 -18.99 9.43
C LYS A 222 -6.26 -20.32 8.66
N ARG A 223 -6.75 -20.30 7.43
CA ARG A 223 -6.83 -21.50 6.57
C ARG A 223 -5.55 -21.79 5.81
N ALA A 224 -4.64 -20.82 5.73
CA ALA A 224 -3.38 -21.01 5.05
C ALA A 224 -2.53 -22.10 5.72
N GLN A 225 -2.02 -23.02 4.92
CA GLN A 225 -1.15 -24.11 5.36
C GLN A 225 0.31 -23.80 5.12
N PHE A 226 0.59 -22.96 4.11
CA PHE A 226 1.95 -22.60 3.73
C PHE A 226 2.14 -21.09 3.66
N PHE A 227 3.36 -20.66 3.96
CA PHE A 227 3.80 -19.29 3.74
C PHE A 227 5.06 -19.31 2.88
N LEU A 228 4.93 -18.81 1.66
CA LEU A 228 6.01 -18.61 0.70
C LEU A 228 6.51 -17.17 0.81
N LEU A 229 7.75 -17.03 1.28
CA LEU A 229 8.42 -15.75 1.48
C LEU A 229 9.60 -15.62 0.52
N VAL A 230 9.69 -14.49 -0.16
CA VAL A 230 10.85 -14.12 -0.99
C VAL A 230 11.46 -12.84 -0.43
N LEU A 231 12.75 -12.89 -0.13
CA LEU A 231 13.52 -11.75 0.37
C LEU A 231 14.64 -11.44 -0.61
N ASP A 232 14.52 -10.31 -1.31
CA ASP A 232 15.49 -9.88 -2.31
C ASP A 232 16.69 -9.17 -1.65
N GLU A 233 17.90 -9.57 -2.01
CA GLU A 233 19.13 -8.90 -1.56
C GLU A 233 19.49 -7.77 -2.52
N ASP A 234 19.84 -6.61 -1.97
CA ASP A 234 20.27 -5.47 -2.75
C ASP A 234 21.60 -5.76 -3.46
N VAL A 235 21.71 -5.31 -4.71
CA VAL A 235 22.94 -5.38 -5.49
C VAL A 235 23.32 -4.00 -6.04
N PRO A 236 24.62 -3.73 -6.23
CA PRO A 236 25.07 -2.43 -6.75
C PRO A 236 24.56 -2.11 -8.15
N GLU A 237 24.32 -3.13 -8.96
CA GLU A 237 23.84 -3.04 -10.35
C GLU A 237 22.34 -2.72 -10.45
N ALA A 238 21.63 -2.72 -9.34
CA ALA A 238 20.20 -2.43 -9.35
C ALA A 238 19.89 -1.03 -9.86
N VAL A 239 18.93 -0.93 -10.74
CA VAL A 239 18.49 0.34 -11.33
C VAL A 239 17.71 1.14 -10.28
N LYS A 240 18.20 2.34 -9.98
CA LYS A 240 17.47 3.26 -9.11
C LYS A 240 16.37 3.97 -9.89
N PRO A 241 15.25 4.32 -9.23
CA PRO A 241 14.20 5.14 -9.85
C PRO A 241 14.76 6.43 -10.44
N ALA A 242 14.23 6.87 -11.59
CA ALA A 242 14.69 8.05 -12.31
C ALA A 242 14.56 9.36 -11.49
N ASP A 243 13.66 9.41 -10.53
CA ASP A 243 13.45 10.54 -9.60
C ASP A 243 14.50 10.61 -8.46
N GLY A 244 15.48 9.69 -8.45
CA GLY A 244 16.47 9.58 -7.38
C GLY A 244 15.93 9.04 -6.06
N GLY A 245 14.73 8.48 -6.06
CA GLY A 245 14.12 7.82 -4.92
C GLY A 245 14.91 6.59 -4.42
N PRO A 246 14.46 5.98 -3.32
CA PRO A 246 15.05 4.74 -2.83
C PRO A 246 14.86 3.62 -3.85
N LEU A 247 15.78 2.65 -3.86
CA LEU A 247 15.62 1.43 -4.64
C LEU A 247 14.30 0.75 -4.28
N THR A 248 13.50 0.39 -5.28
CA THR A 248 12.26 -0.34 -5.10
C THR A 248 12.44 -1.82 -5.43
N GLU A 249 11.50 -2.66 -4.98
CA GLU A 249 11.49 -4.07 -5.33
C GLU A 249 11.36 -4.26 -6.85
N GLU A 250 10.47 -3.50 -7.50
CA GLU A 250 10.27 -3.59 -8.95
C GLU A 250 11.54 -3.20 -9.73
N ALA A 251 12.29 -2.19 -9.25
CA ALA A 251 13.54 -1.78 -9.86
C ALA A 251 14.63 -2.84 -9.69
N LEU A 252 14.66 -3.49 -8.51
CA LEU A 252 15.61 -4.56 -8.24
C LEU A 252 15.35 -5.79 -9.12
N GLN A 253 14.09 -6.12 -9.39
CA GLN A 253 13.70 -7.25 -10.26
C GLN A 253 14.09 -7.09 -11.74
N LEU A 254 14.51 -5.90 -12.19
CA LEU A 254 15.01 -5.67 -13.56
C LEU A 254 16.38 -6.28 -13.81
N VAL A 255 17.17 -6.47 -12.77
CA VAL A 255 18.52 -7.02 -12.86
C VAL A 255 18.62 -8.37 -12.13
N PRO A 256 19.54 -9.26 -12.53
CA PRO A 256 19.84 -10.46 -11.77
C PRO A 256 20.32 -10.09 -10.36
N HIS A 257 19.67 -10.62 -9.35
CA HIS A 257 20.02 -10.40 -7.94
C HIS A 257 19.74 -11.66 -7.11
N PRO A 258 20.45 -11.88 -6.01
CA PRO A 258 20.17 -12.97 -5.10
C PRO A 258 18.83 -12.76 -4.39
N SER A 259 18.03 -13.81 -4.32
CA SER A 259 16.78 -13.84 -3.57
C SER A 259 16.78 -15.03 -2.62
N ARG A 260 16.47 -14.79 -1.36
CA ARG A 260 16.22 -15.83 -0.37
C ARG A 260 14.79 -16.29 -0.51
N VAL A 261 14.59 -17.56 -0.77
CA VAL A 261 13.25 -18.15 -0.89
C VAL A 261 13.02 -19.08 0.28
N HIS A 262 11.99 -18.80 1.07
CA HIS A 262 11.60 -19.58 2.22
C HIS A 262 10.19 -20.13 2.05
N LEU A 263 9.96 -21.36 2.50
CA LEU A 263 8.65 -21.98 2.59
C LEU A 263 8.45 -22.48 4.02
N PHE A 264 7.44 -21.95 4.68
CA PHE A 264 7.05 -22.39 6.03
C PHE A 264 5.76 -23.19 5.96
N ASP A 265 5.70 -24.30 6.69
CA ASP A 265 4.46 -24.97 7.04
C ASP A 265 3.84 -24.24 8.24
N LEU A 266 2.74 -23.55 8.02
CA LEU A 266 2.06 -22.77 9.06
C LEU A 266 1.38 -23.64 10.12
N THR A 267 1.07 -24.92 9.80
CA THR A 267 0.44 -25.87 10.69
C THR A 267 1.42 -26.37 11.75
N THR A 268 2.65 -26.67 11.32
CA THR A 268 3.70 -27.21 12.20
C THR A 268 4.68 -26.13 12.68
N GLY A 269 4.69 -24.95 12.03
CA GLY A 269 5.68 -23.89 12.25
C GLY A 269 7.08 -24.23 11.73
N LYS A 270 7.22 -25.24 10.87
CA LYS A 270 8.50 -25.71 10.36
C LYS A 270 8.88 -25.00 9.07
N GLU A 271 10.15 -24.60 8.96
CA GLU A 271 10.74 -24.16 7.69
C GLU A 271 11.02 -25.40 6.81
N LEU A 272 10.32 -25.51 5.68
CA LEU A 272 10.47 -26.61 4.73
C LEU A 272 11.50 -26.33 3.66
N LEU A 273 11.69 -25.06 3.32
CA LEU A 273 12.61 -24.63 2.27
C LEU A 273 13.31 -23.35 2.69
N ARG A 274 14.62 -23.31 2.47
CA ARG A 274 15.44 -22.11 2.51
C ARG A 274 16.49 -22.21 1.42
N LEU A 275 16.41 -21.32 0.43
CA LEU A 275 17.31 -21.30 -0.72
C LEU A 275 17.78 -19.88 -0.99
N LEU A 276 19.04 -19.74 -1.43
CA LEU A 276 19.54 -18.51 -2.03
C LEU A 276 19.72 -18.76 -3.53
N ARG A 277 18.94 -18.08 -4.34
CA ARG A 277 18.96 -18.26 -5.80
C ARG A 277 18.93 -16.92 -6.51
N THR A 278 19.45 -16.89 -7.73
CA THR A 278 19.40 -15.74 -8.63
C THR A 278 18.58 -16.09 -9.86
N GLY A 279 17.57 -15.29 -10.14
CA GLY A 279 16.83 -15.33 -11.39
C GLY A 279 17.57 -14.48 -12.44
N ASP A 280 18.09 -15.13 -13.48
CA ASP A 280 18.75 -14.46 -14.61
C ASP A 280 18.10 -14.94 -15.91
N ALA A 281 17.40 -14.04 -16.57
CA ALA A 281 16.82 -14.30 -17.89
C ALA A 281 16.91 -13.02 -18.74
N ARG A 282 17.25 -13.20 -20.00
CA ARG A 282 17.26 -12.11 -20.97
C ARG A 282 16.04 -12.21 -21.87
N VAL A 283 15.27 -11.13 -21.93
CA VAL A 283 14.18 -10.99 -22.90
C VAL A 283 14.82 -10.66 -24.25
N ILE A 284 14.75 -11.61 -25.20
CA ILE A 284 15.13 -11.36 -26.57
C ILE A 284 13.84 -11.07 -27.33
N PRO A 285 13.63 -9.85 -27.83
CA PRO A 285 12.47 -9.54 -28.65
C PRO A 285 12.49 -10.40 -29.92
N ALA A 286 11.47 -11.22 -30.12
CA ALA A 286 11.34 -12.02 -31.34
C ALA A 286 10.63 -11.21 -32.43
N GLY A 287 11.34 -10.91 -33.53
CA GLY A 287 10.80 -10.26 -34.72
C GLY A 287 10.76 -8.75 -34.73
N GLU A 288 10.23 -8.17 -35.81
CA GLU A 288 10.15 -6.72 -36.05
C GLU A 288 9.19 -5.95 -35.13
N ARG A 289 8.45 -6.61 -34.28
CA ARG A 289 7.68 -5.94 -33.21
C ARG A 289 8.62 -5.60 -32.06
N ALA A 290 9.44 -4.57 -32.27
CA ALA A 290 10.09 -3.90 -31.16
C ALA A 290 9.02 -3.62 -30.09
N VAL A 291 9.28 -4.03 -28.85
CA VAL A 291 8.43 -3.67 -27.71
C VAL A 291 8.25 -2.15 -27.73
N ALA A 292 7.01 -1.70 -27.83
CA ALA A 292 6.69 -0.33 -28.23
C ALA A 292 7.17 0.71 -27.21
N ASP A 293 7.29 0.37 -25.93
CA ASP A 293 7.67 1.30 -24.87
C ASP A 293 8.59 0.62 -23.81
N GLU A 294 9.26 1.46 -23.04
CA GLU A 294 10.20 1.04 -21.99
C GLU A 294 9.48 0.31 -20.85
N GLU A 295 8.31 0.78 -20.44
CA GLU A 295 7.53 0.17 -19.36
C GLU A 295 7.15 -1.28 -19.65
N THR A 296 6.68 -1.54 -20.87
CA THR A 296 6.37 -2.91 -21.33
C THR A 296 7.62 -3.79 -21.35
N ARG A 297 8.76 -3.26 -21.78
CA ARG A 297 10.03 -3.99 -21.79
C ARG A 297 10.46 -4.36 -20.38
N ASP A 298 10.38 -3.41 -19.46
CA ASP A 298 10.72 -3.61 -18.06
C ASP A 298 9.80 -4.63 -17.38
N ALA A 299 8.49 -4.56 -17.66
CA ALA A 299 7.54 -5.56 -17.18
C ALA A 299 7.87 -6.97 -17.68
N MET A 300 8.23 -7.12 -18.96
CA MET A 300 8.65 -8.40 -19.52
C MET A 300 9.97 -8.88 -18.92
N GLN A 301 10.94 -8.00 -18.66
CA GLN A 301 12.20 -8.34 -18.02
C GLN A 301 12.00 -8.81 -16.58
N ARG A 302 11.21 -8.10 -15.79
CA ARG A 302 10.83 -8.52 -14.43
C ARG A 302 10.16 -9.89 -14.43
N GLN A 303 9.20 -10.11 -15.33
CA GLN A 303 8.54 -11.40 -15.47
C GLN A 303 9.53 -12.52 -15.81
N ALA A 304 10.45 -12.28 -16.74
CA ALA A 304 11.45 -13.26 -17.16
C ALA A 304 12.39 -13.63 -15.99
N ASN A 305 12.91 -12.65 -15.25
CA ASN A 305 13.77 -12.87 -14.08
C ASN A 305 13.03 -13.66 -12.99
N ASN A 306 11.77 -13.30 -12.71
CA ASN A 306 10.94 -13.96 -11.70
C ASN A 306 10.65 -15.42 -12.06
N CYS A 307 10.34 -15.72 -13.34
CA CYS A 307 10.14 -17.10 -13.77
C CYS A 307 11.46 -17.90 -13.83
N ALA A 308 12.59 -17.23 -14.09
CA ALA A 308 13.90 -17.88 -13.98
C ALA A 308 14.23 -18.23 -12.53
N LEU A 309 13.94 -17.34 -11.57
CA LEU A 309 14.07 -17.63 -10.14
C LEU A 309 13.20 -18.83 -9.75
N ALA A 310 11.93 -18.85 -10.14
CA ALA A 310 11.01 -19.96 -9.86
C ALA A 310 11.53 -21.28 -10.37
N ARG A 311 12.08 -21.31 -11.60
CA ARG A 311 12.70 -22.51 -12.17
C ARG A 311 13.90 -22.98 -11.36
N ARG A 312 14.75 -22.06 -10.84
CA ARG A 312 15.90 -22.42 -9.99
C ARG A 312 15.45 -23.02 -8.66
N VAL A 313 14.33 -22.56 -8.14
CA VAL A 313 13.70 -23.16 -6.94
C VAL A 313 13.16 -24.55 -7.26
N ASP A 314 12.46 -24.72 -8.38
CA ASP A 314 11.96 -26.02 -8.84
C ASP A 314 13.08 -27.05 -9.00
N GLU A 315 14.19 -26.66 -9.64
CA GLU A 315 15.36 -27.51 -9.81
C GLU A 315 15.93 -28.01 -8.46
N ALA A 316 15.90 -27.16 -7.43
CA ALA A 316 16.37 -27.51 -6.08
C ALA A 316 15.40 -28.45 -5.33
N ILE A 317 14.10 -28.30 -5.58
CA ILE A 317 13.04 -29.12 -4.96
C ILE A 317 12.90 -30.45 -5.68
N ALA A 318 13.23 -30.55 -6.97
CA ALA A 318 13.09 -31.75 -7.77
C ALA A 318 13.75 -32.96 -7.10
N PRO A 319 13.14 -34.15 -7.17
CA PRO A 319 13.78 -35.37 -6.67
C PRO A 319 15.09 -35.61 -7.41
N PRO A 320 16.14 -36.10 -6.72
CA PRO A 320 17.38 -36.45 -7.40
C PRO A 320 17.09 -37.43 -8.56
N PRO A 321 17.75 -37.28 -9.72
CA PRO A 321 17.56 -38.21 -10.84
C PRO A 321 17.79 -39.63 -10.34
N ALA A 322 16.87 -40.53 -10.72
CA ALA A 322 17.04 -41.94 -10.40
C ALA A 322 18.45 -42.40 -10.86
N PRO A 323 19.17 -43.17 -10.02
CA PRO A 323 20.48 -43.66 -10.41
C PRO A 323 20.33 -44.39 -11.76
N THR A 324 21.01 -43.88 -12.77
CA THR A 324 21.04 -44.52 -14.08
C THR A 324 21.56 -45.95 -13.86
N ALA A 325 20.69 -46.96 -14.04
CA ALA A 325 21.13 -48.35 -13.96
C ALA A 325 22.36 -48.45 -14.82
N ALA A 326 23.51 -48.69 -14.22
CA ALA A 326 24.72 -48.93 -14.93
C ALA A 326 24.41 -50.04 -15.93
N ALA A 327 24.50 -49.72 -17.21
CA ALA A 327 24.34 -50.72 -18.28
C ALA A 327 25.36 -51.80 -17.99
N THR A 328 24.90 -52.88 -17.36
CA THR A 328 25.68 -54.13 -17.26
C THR A 328 25.82 -54.64 -18.69
N GLY A 329 26.87 -54.13 -19.34
CA GLY A 329 27.30 -54.71 -20.62
C GLY A 329 27.75 -56.13 -20.38
N ASN A 330 27.05 -57.05 -21.01
CA ASN A 330 27.57 -58.38 -21.35
C ASN A 330 28.32 -58.32 -22.68
#